data_3508731e2abc6d3b20d3d609e7c094a5
#
_entry.id   3508731e2abc6d3b20d3d609e7c094a5
#
_cell.length_a   1.000
_cell.length_b   1.000
_cell.length_c   1.000
_cell.angle_alpha   90.00
_cell.angle_beta   90.00
_cell.angle_gamma   90.00
#
_symmetry.space_group_name_H-M   'P 1'
#
loop_
_entity.id
_entity.type
_entity.pdbx_description
1 polymer ?
#
loop_
_entity_poly.entity_id
_entity_poly.type
_entity_poly.pdbx_seq_one_letter_code
_entity_poly.pdbx_strand_id
1 'polypeptide(L)'
;AIQNYLMNYYLFFDSETVKRTIWQLRGKDPVTSHINTIMDYTFYWFLSVYDYYMYTGDEKFVKQLYPRMKSLMEYVLGRTDSDGMVQGMTGDWVFVDWADGYLDKKGQLAFEQVLFCKSLETMVLCARLAGEMQDARGYEKLSSSLRKKLEPAFWSEDAKALVHNRIGGKQSTSVTRYANMFAVFYDYLSEEKQQLIKQSVLLNDSILKIT
;
A
#
# COMPACT_ATOMS: atom_id res chain seq x y z
N ALA A 1 5.93 -9.36 -6.72
CA ALA A 1 4.86 -9.52 -7.72
C ALA A 1 4.77 -8.30 -8.63
N ILE A 2 4.54 -7.10 -8.10
CA ILE A 2 4.36 -5.85 -8.87
C ILE A 2 5.51 -5.58 -9.84
N GLN A 3 6.75 -5.71 -9.40
CA GLN A 3 7.93 -5.52 -10.26
C GLN A 3 7.94 -6.46 -11.46
N ASN A 4 7.56 -7.73 -11.26
CA ASN A 4 7.49 -8.70 -12.33
C ASN A 4 6.39 -8.35 -13.36
N TYR A 5 5.29 -7.74 -12.92
CA TYR A 5 4.25 -7.27 -13.84
C TYR A 5 4.73 -6.08 -14.66
N LEU A 6 5.43 -5.12 -14.06
CA LEU A 6 6.03 -4.02 -14.81
C LEU A 6 7.03 -4.52 -15.85
N MET A 7 7.90 -5.47 -15.49
CA MET A 7 8.79 -6.11 -16.45
C MET A 7 8.03 -6.78 -17.60
N ASN A 8 6.92 -7.47 -17.30
CA ASN A 8 6.07 -8.07 -18.33
C ASN A 8 5.49 -7.00 -19.26
N TYR A 9 4.94 -5.91 -18.71
CA TYR A 9 4.37 -4.85 -19.55
C TYR A 9 5.39 -4.19 -20.48
N TYR A 10 6.62 -3.99 -19.99
CA TYR A 10 7.66 -3.34 -20.79
C TYR A 10 8.33 -4.26 -21.82
N LEU A 11 8.45 -5.56 -21.52
CA LEU A 11 9.22 -6.49 -22.36
C LEU A 11 8.33 -7.35 -23.27
N PHE A 12 7.20 -7.83 -22.79
CA PHE A 12 6.39 -8.83 -23.47
C PHE A 12 4.96 -8.39 -23.73
N PHE A 13 4.41 -7.54 -22.88
CA PHE A 13 3.00 -7.15 -22.86
C PHE A 13 2.02 -8.34 -22.87
N ASP A 14 2.37 -9.43 -22.20
CA ASP A 14 1.49 -10.58 -22.00
C ASP A 14 0.47 -10.29 -20.87
N SER A 15 -0.58 -9.54 -21.21
CA SER A 15 -1.63 -9.14 -20.29
C SER A 15 -2.45 -10.32 -19.76
N GLU A 16 -2.58 -11.42 -20.51
CA GLU A 16 -3.33 -12.60 -20.10
C GLU A 16 -2.62 -13.36 -18.95
N THR A 17 -1.29 -13.45 -19.01
CA THR A 17 -0.51 -14.02 -17.89
C THR A 17 -0.65 -13.17 -16.63
N VAL A 18 -0.58 -11.84 -16.74
CA VAL A 18 -0.77 -10.95 -15.58
C VAL A 18 -2.18 -11.08 -15.01
N LYS A 19 -3.20 -11.02 -15.84
CA LYS A 19 -4.61 -11.19 -15.49
C LYS A 19 -4.88 -12.49 -14.73
N ARG A 20 -4.38 -13.60 -15.24
CA ARG A 20 -4.47 -14.92 -14.60
C ARG A 20 -3.79 -14.92 -13.24
N THR A 21 -2.61 -14.34 -13.15
CA THR A 21 -1.84 -14.26 -11.90
C THR A 21 -2.56 -13.41 -10.84
N ILE A 22 -3.09 -12.24 -11.21
CA ILE A 22 -3.89 -11.40 -10.32
C ILE A 22 -5.08 -12.19 -9.78
N TRP A 23 -5.80 -12.90 -10.67
CA TRP A 23 -6.96 -13.71 -10.29
C TRP A 23 -6.62 -14.83 -9.31
N GLN A 24 -5.52 -15.54 -9.56
CA GLN A 24 -5.10 -16.70 -8.75
C GLN A 24 -4.52 -16.29 -7.38
N LEU A 25 -3.68 -15.24 -7.34
CA LEU A 25 -3.03 -14.79 -6.10
C LEU A 25 -4.03 -14.34 -5.03
N ARG A 26 -5.21 -13.84 -5.45
CA ARG A 26 -6.26 -13.44 -4.52
C ARG A 26 -6.75 -14.61 -3.63
N GLY A 27 -6.61 -15.84 -4.08
CA GLY A 27 -7.12 -17.04 -3.36
C GLY A 27 -8.64 -17.17 -3.42
N LYS A 28 -9.19 -17.92 -2.48
CA LYS A 28 -10.63 -18.26 -2.41
C LYS A 28 -11.35 -17.42 -1.35
N ASP A 29 -12.68 -17.35 -1.44
CA ASP A 29 -13.55 -16.85 -0.37
C ASP A 29 -13.99 -18.01 0.55
N PRO A 30 -14.28 -17.74 1.84
CA PRO A 30 -14.10 -16.46 2.52
C PRO A 30 -12.62 -16.10 2.73
N VAL A 31 -12.32 -14.79 2.78
CA VAL A 31 -10.97 -14.31 3.12
C VAL A 31 -10.73 -14.48 4.62
N THR A 32 -9.71 -15.23 4.97
CA THR A 32 -9.36 -15.54 6.37
C THR A 32 -7.95 -15.09 6.76
N SER A 33 -7.16 -14.64 5.80
CA SER A 33 -5.79 -14.15 6.02
C SER A 33 -5.40 -13.15 4.92
N HIS A 34 -4.36 -12.39 5.16
CA HIS A 34 -3.64 -11.68 4.09
C HIS A 34 -3.13 -12.65 3.03
N ILE A 35 -2.91 -12.17 1.82
CA ILE A 35 -2.35 -12.99 0.72
C ILE A 35 -1.02 -13.59 1.18
N ASN A 36 -0.92 -14.92 1.17
CA ASN A 36 0.21 -15.69 1.72
C ASN A 36 0.56 -15.34 3.18
N THR A 37 -0.41 -14.90 3.98
CA THR A 37 -0.22 -14.35 5.33
C THR A 37 0.61 -13.06 5.41
N ILE A 38 1.04 -12.52 4.26
CA ILE A 38 1.90 -11.34 4.16
C ILE A 38 1.04 -10.10 3.95
N MET A 39 1.09 -9.17 4.91
CA MET A 39 0.28 -7.96 4.90
C MET A 39 0.61 -7.07 3.69
N ASP A 40 1.89 -6.82 3.43
CA ASP A 40 2.37 -6.05 2.27
C ASP A 40 1.86 -6.60 0.94
N TYR A 41 1.82 -7.93 0.79
CA TYR A 41 1.37 -8.57 -0.45
C TYR A 41 -0.09 -8.29 -0.76
N THR A 42 -0.91 -8.15 0.28
CA THR A 42 -2.31 -7.76 0.11
C THR A 42 -2.41 -6.37 -0.53
N PHE A 43 -1.62 -5.40 -0.06
CA PHE A 43 -1.62 -4.06 -0.64
C PHE A 43 -1.01 -4.05 -2.04
N TYR A 44 0.12 -4.71 -2.25
CA TYR A 44 0.72 -4.85 -3.58
C TYR A 44 -0.22 -5.55 -4.57
N TRP A 45 -1.09 -6.43 -4.10
CA TRP A 45 -2.08 -7.03 -4.98
C TRP A 45 -3.10 -6.00 -5.47
N PHE A 46 -3.61 -5.10 -4.61
CA PHE A 46 -4.49 -4.01 -5.06
C PHE A 46 -3.78 -3.09 -6.06
N LEU A 47 -2.53 -2.73 -5.78
CA LEU A 47 -1.73 -1.91 -6.67
C LEU A 47 -1.51 -2.60 -8.03
N SER A 48 -1.34 -3.92 -8.04
CA SER A 48 -1.21 -4.67 -9.30
C SER A 48 -2.48 -4.65 -10.15
N VAL A 49 -3.65 -4.58 -9.53
CA VAL A 49 -4.92 -4.39 -10.25
C VAL A 49 -5.00 -2.99 -10.87
N TYR A 50 -4.57 -1.98 -10.11
CA TYR A 50 -4.47 -0.62 -10.63
C TYR A 50 -3.57 -0.56 -11.87
N ASP A 51 -2.35 -1.07 -11.76
CA ASP A 51 -1.39 -1.10 -12.86
C ASP A 51 -1.92 -1.87 -14.06
N TYR A 52 -2.53 -3.04 -13.82
CA TYR A 52 -3.15 -3.82 -14.90
C TYR A 52 -4.14 -2.99 -15.69
N TYR A 53 -5.05 -2.30 -15.00
CA TYR A 53 -6.03 -1.44 -15.66
C TYR A 53 -5.37 -0.27 -16.41
N MET A 54 -4.39 0.38 -15.80
CA MET A 54 -3.68 1.51 -16.42
C MET A 54 -2.93 1.12 -17.69
N TYR A 55 -2.38 -0.10 -17.75
CA TYR A 55 -1.66 -0.60 -18.93
C TYR A 55 -2.58 -1.20 -20.00
N THR A 56 -3.73 -1.74 -19.63
CA THR A 56 -4.57 -2.53 -20.56
C THR A 56 -5.92 -1.89 -20.90
N GLY A 57 -6.47 -1.04 -20.02
CA GLY A 57 -7.83 -0.53 -20.14
C GLY A 57 -8.94 -1.60 -20.00
N ASP A 58 -8.62 -2.82 -19.51
CA ASP A 58 -9.57 -3.95 -19.43
C ASP A 58 -10.60 -3.75 -18.29
N GLU A 59 -11.56 -2.86 -18.53
CA GLU A 59 -12.68 -2.63 -17.61
C GLU A 59 -13.48 -3.92 -17.32
N LYS A 60 -13.61 -4.79 -18.31
CA LYS A 60 -14.39 -6.02 -18.16
C LYS A 60 -13.80 -6.92 -17.10
N PHE A 61 -12.48 -7.06 -17.10
CA PHE A 61 -11.79 -7.83 -16.07
C PHE A 61 -11.92 -7.18 -14.69
N VAL A 62 -11.73 -5.87 -14.60
CA VAL A 62 -11.89 -5.14 -13.32
C VAL A 62 -13.29 -5.32 -12.75
N LYS A 63 -14.35 -5.20 -13.57
CA LYS A 63 -15.73 -5.45 -13.17
C LYS A 63 -15.94 -6.88 -12.64
N GLN A 64 -15.38 -7.87 -13.31
CA GLN A 64 -15.45 -9.27 -12.87
C GLN A 64 -14.69 -9.53 -11.56
N LEU A 65 -13.56 -8.85 -11.36
CA LEU A 65 -12.70 -9.00 -10.19
C LEU A 65 -13.24 -8.25 -8.97
N TYR A 66 -14.02 -7.18 -9.18
CA TYR A 66 -14.41 -6.24 -8.13
C TYR A 66 -15.05 -6.90 -6.88
N PRO A 67 -15.99 -7.87 -6.97
CA PRO A 67 -16.52 -8.53 -5.77
C PRO A 67 -15.44 -9.20 -4.91
N ARG A 68 -14.39 -9.75 -5.55
CA ARG A 68 -13.26 -10.37 -4.86
C ARG A 68 -12.32 -9.33 -4.24
N MET A 69 -12.18 -8.17 -4.89
CA MET A 69 -11.45 -7.02 -4.34
C MET A 69 -12.17 -6.51 -3.09
N LYS A 70 -13.49 -6.36 -3.17
CA LYS A 70 -14.34 -5.90 -2.06
C LYS A 70 -14.22 -6.82 -0.85
N SER A 71 -14.36 -8.12 -1.03
CA SER A 71 -14.22 -9.11 0.05
C SER A 71 -12.83 -9.07 0.72
N LEU A 72 -11.75 -8.87 -0.05
CA LEU A 72 -10.41 -8.72 0.52
C LEU A 72 -10.27 -7.37 1.26
N MET A 73 -10.81 -6.30 0.72
CA MET A 73 -10.76 -4.99 1.39
C MET A 73 -11.59 -4.98 2.68
N GLU A 74 -12.74 -5.65 2.71
CA GLU A 74 -13.55 -5.83 3.93
C GLU A 74 -12.76 -6.57 5.02
N TYR A 75 -12.00 -7.60 4.66
CA TYR A 75 -11.08 -8.27 5.58
C TYR A 75 -10.04 -7.29 6.14
N VAL A 76 -9.42 -6.46 5.29
CA VAL A 76 -8.42 -5.46 5.72
C VAL A 76 -9.06 -4.42 6.64
N LEU A 77 -10.24 -3.89 6.27
CA LEU A 77 -10.96 -2.89 7.06
C LEU A 77 -11.38 -3.41 8.42
N GLY A 78 -11.76 -4.69 8.54
CA GLY A 78 -12.06 -5.34 9.81
C GLY A 78 -10.85 -5.48 10.75
N ARG A 79 -9.65 -5.15 10.29
CA ARG A 79 -8.37 -5.23 11.02
C ARG A 79 -7.72 -3.87 11.27
N THR A 80 -8.41 -2.78 10.93
CA THR A 80 -7.95 -1.43 11.28
C THR A 80 -8.21 -1.13 12.76
N ASP A 81 -7.34 -0.32 13.35
CA ASP A 81 -7.53 0.17 14.72
C ASP A 81 -8.51 1.37 14.79
N SER A 82 -8.66 1.96 16.00
CA SER A 82 -9.53 3.12 16.22
C SER A 82 -9.15 4.36 15.40
N ASP A 83 -7.90 4.47 14.99
CA ASP A 83 -7.44 5.55 14.11
C ASP A 83 -7.75 5.27 12.62
N GLY A 84 -8.23 4.06 12.30
CA GLY A 84 -8.43 3.58 10.94
C GLY A 84 -7.13 3.22 10.23
N MET A 85 -6.09 2.91 10.99
CA MET A 85 -4.79 2.48 10.50
C MET A 85 -4.62 0.98 10.63
N VAL A 86 -3.76 0.39 9.80
CA VAL A 86 -3.43 -1.04 9.83
C VAL A 86 -2.18 -1.29 10.66
N GLN A 87 -2.09 -2.46 11.25
CA GLN A 87 -0.90 -2.98 11.90
C GLN A 87 -0.88 -4.50 11.81
N GLY A 88 0.29 -5.11 11.85
CA GLY A 88 0.42 -6.57 11.90
C GLY A 88 -0.25 -7.13 13.17
N MET A 89 -1.07 -8.15 12.99
CA MET A 89 -1.75 -8.87 14.07
C MET A 89 -1.20 -10.29 14.17
N THR A 90 -1.59 -11.02 15.21
CA THR A 90 -1.22 -12.44 15.35
C THR A 90 -1.56 -13.23 14.09
N GLY A 91 -0.58 -13.90 13.53
CA GLY A 91 -0.70 -14.69 12.30
C GLY A 91 -0.35 -13.92 11.02
N ASP A 92 -0.13 -12.60 11.08
CA ASP A 92 0.33 -11.82 9.95
C ASP A 92 1.86 -11.79 9.90
N TRP A 93 2.38 -11.85 8.70
CA TRP A 93 3.77 -11.56 8.42
C TRP A 93 3.87 -10.16 7.81
N VAL A 94 4.38 -9.20 8.58
CA VAL A 94 4.79 -7.88 8.07
C VAL A 94 6.19 -8.05 7.49
N PHE A 95 6.29 -8.03 6.17
CA PHE A 95 7.54 -8.37 5.51
C PHE A 95 8.45 -7.15 5.29
N VAL A 96 7.93 -6.11 4.68
CA VAL A 96 8.61 -4.87 4.25
C VAL A 96 9.69 -5.15 3.19
N ASP A 97 10.80 -5.80 3.55
CA ASP A 97 11.90 -6.12 2.63
C ASP A 97 12.83 -7.20 3.21
N TRP A 98 13.71 -7.73 2.37
CA TRP A 98 14.82 -8.62 2.69
C TRP A 98 16.08 -7.87 3.15
N ALA A 99 16.00 -6.56 3.43
CA ALA A 99 17.14 -5.76 3.85
C ALA A 99 17.91 -6.40 5.01
N ASP A 100 19.23 -6.38 4.95
CA ASP A 100 20.10 -6.91 6.00
C ASP A 100 20.03 -6.12 7.31
N GLY A 101 19.41 -4.94 7.27
CA GLY A 101 19.15 -4.12 8.44
C GLY A 101 18.03 -4.67 9.31
N TYR A 102 18.14 -4.45 10.60
CA TYR A 102 17.07 -4.77 11.53
C TYR A 102 15.94 -3.76 11.40
N LEU A 103 14.81 -4.23 10.85
CA LEU A 103 13.58 -3.44 10.73
C LEU A 103 12.64 -3.78 11.89
N ASP A 104 12.26 -2.78 12.70
CA ASP A 104 11.21 -2.96 13.70
C ASP A 104 9.85 -3.03 12.99
N LYS A 105 9.20 -4.18 13.02
CA LYS A 105 7.93 -4.47 12.34
C LYS A 105 6.72 -4.40 13.28
N LYS A 106 6.87 -3.72 14.42
CA LYS A 106 5.81 -3.60 15.44
C LYS A 106 5.01 -2.32 15.25
N GLY A 107 3.72 -2.40 15.66
CA GLY A 107 2.81 -1.28 15.63
C GLY A 107 2.39 -0.87 14.23
N GLN A 108 2.08 0.40 14.08
CA GLN A 108 1.67 0.99 12.81
C GLN A 108 2.92 1.41 12.02
N LEU A 109 3.23 0.73 10.92
CA LEU A 109 4.33 1.11 10.02
C LEU A 109 3.84 2.18 9.04
N ALA A 110 4.58 3.28 8.89
CA ALA A 110 4.25 4.32 7.93
C ALA A 110 4.18 3.77 6.49
N PHE A 111 5.07 2.86 6.14
CA PHE A 111 5.08 2.14 4.86
C PHE A 111 3.75 1.45 4.55
N GLU A 112 3.20 0.71 5.51
CA GLU A 112 1.93 -0.01 5.37
C GLU A 112 0.75 0.95 5.21
N GLN A 113 0.76 2.08 5.94
CA GLN A 113 -0.30 3.08 5.82
C GLN A 113 -0.32 3.73 4.43
N VAL A 114 0.86 4.01 3.87
CA VAL A 114 0.98 4.57 2.51
C VAL A 114 0.43 3.58 1.48
N LEU A 115 0.80 2.31 1.57
CA LEU A 115 0.28 1.26 0.68
C LEU A 115 -1.23 1.03 0.86
N PHE A 116 -1.72 1.04 2.09
CA PHE A 116 -3.13 0.91 2.39
C PHE A 116 -3.94 2.08 1.82
N CYS A 117 -3.46 3.31 2.00
CA CYS A 117 -4.09 4.49 1.41
C CYS A 117 -4.20 4.36 -0.11
N LYS A 118 -3.11 3.95 -0.78
CA LYS A 118 -3.11 3.72 -2.23
C LYS A 118 -4.04 2.57 -2.64
N SER A 119 -4.15 1.52 -1.82
CA SER A 119 -5.11 0.43 -2.05
C SER A 119 -6.55 0.91 -1.97
N LEU A 120 -6.89 1.80 -1.03
CA LEU A 120 -8.21 2.42 -0.95
C LEU A 120 -8.51 3.30 -2.18
N GLU A 121 -7.54 4.07 -2.67
CA GLU A 121 -7.67 4.84 -3.92
C GLU A 121 -7.90 3.92 -5.12
N THR A 122 -7.23 2.79 -5.16
CA THR A 122 -7.46 1.74 -6.18
C THR A 122 -8.90 1.22 -6.09
N MET A 123 -9.41 0.97 -4.88
CA MET A 123 -10.80 0.56 -4.70
C MET A 123 -11.80 1.62 -5.17
N VAL A 124 -11.50 2.91 -4.99
CA VAL A 124 -12.34 4.01 -5.56
C VAL A 124 -12.44 3.89 -7.07
N LEU A 125 -11.30 3.74 -7.76
CA LEU A 125 -11.26 3.57 -9.21
C LEU A 125 -12.05 2.34 -9.65
N CYS A 126 -11.76 1.18 -9.06
CA CYS A 126 -12.37 -0.09 -9.46
C CYS A 126 -13.86 -0.14 -9.14
N ALA A 127 -14.32 0.46 -8.04
CA ALA A 127 -15.73 0.58 -7.71
C ALA A 127 -16.49 1.44 -8.74
N ARG A 128 -15.90 2.58 -9.16
CA ARG A 128 -16.47 3.42 -10.22
C ARG A 128 -16.60 2.66 -11.55
N LEU A 129 -15.56 1.92 -11.95
CA LEU A 129 -15.57 1.06 -13.14
C LEU A 129 -16.63 -0.04 -13.04
N ALA A 130 -16.82 -0.61 -11.86
CA ALA A 130 -17.85 -1.64 -11.62
C ALA A 130 -19.27 -1.09 -11.54
N GLY A 131 -19.46 0.23 -11.46
CA GLY A 131 -20.76 0.88 -11.28
C GLY A 131 -21.21 0.99 -9.83
N GLU A 132 -20.37 0.60 -8.87
CA GLU A 132 -20.64 0.57 -7.43
C GLU A 132 -20.34 1.92 -6.78
N MET A 133 -21.15 2.93 -7.12
CA MET A 133 -20.90 4.32 -6.74
C MET A 133 -20.99 4.60 -5.23
N GLN A 134 -21.77 3.80 -4.49
CA GLN A 134 -21.84 3.91 -3.03
C GLN A 134 -20.53 3.44 -2.39
N ASP A 135 -20.00 2.31 -2.84
CA ASP A 135 -18.71 1.79 -2.39
C ASP A 135 -17.58 2.78 -2.72
N ALA A 136 -17.59 3.34 -3.95
CA ALA A 136 -16.61 4.34 -4.37
C ALA A 136 -16.56 5.54 -3.41
N ARG A 137 -17.72 6.10 -3.05
CA ARG A 137 -17.80 7.21 -2.07
C ARG A 137 -17.31 6.79 -0.68
N GLY A 138 -17.61 5.55 -0.26
CA GLY A 138 -17.13 5.00 1.01
C GLY A 138 -15.60 4.92 1.05
N TYR A 139 -14.98 4.34 0.04
CA TYR A 139 -13.52 4.23 -0.05
C TYR A 139 -12.83 5.60 -0.23
N GLU A 140 -13.44 6.53 -0.95
CA GLU A 140 -12.91 7.89 -1.11
C GLU A 140 -12.87 8.64 0.24
N LYS A 141 -13.90 8.48 1.06
CA LYS A 141 -13.92 9.03 2.43
C LYS A 141 -12.83 8.39 3.30
N LEU A 142 -12.66 7.08 3.24
CA LEU A 142 -11.63 6.36 4.01
C LEU A 142 -10.22 6.76 3.58
N SER A 143 -9.92 6.76 2.27
CA SER A 143 -8.60 7.15 1.75
C SER A 143 -8.26 8.61 2.10
N SER A 144 -9.21 9.53 1.92
CA SER A 144 -9.04 10.94 2.28
C SER A 144 -8.80 11.13 3.78
N SER A 145 -9.50 10.37 4.63
CA SER A 145 -9.28 10.40 6.08
C SER A 145 -7.90 9.89 6.45
N LEU A 146 -7.50 8.74 5.91
CA LEU A 146 -6.19 8.15 6.16
C LEU A 146 -5.05 9.06 5.68
N ARG A 147 -5.16 9.58 4.46
CA ARG A 147 -4.17 10.51 3.90
C ARG A 147 -3.92 11.72 4.79
N LYS A 148 -4.98 12.32 5.34
CA LYS A 148 -4.86 13.46 6.27
C LYS A 148 -4.17 13.10 7.59
N LYS A 149 -4.20 11.82 7.98
CA LYS A 149 -3.58 11.34 9.21
C LYS A 149 -2.11 10.95 9.05
N LEU A 150 -1.64 10.66 7.81
CA LEU A 150 -0.29 10.17 7.57
C LEU A 150 0.77 11.15 8.08
N GLU A 151 0.67 12.40 7.69
CA GLU A 151 1.64 13.43 8.09
C GLU A 151 1.64 13.66 9.62
N PRO A 152 0.51 13.97 10.28
CA PRO A 152 0.52 14.16 11.74
C PRO A 152 0.97 12.93 12.52
N ALA A 153 0.74 11.73 11.99
CA ALA A 153 1.09 10.49 12.67
C ALA A 153 2.58 10.13 12.54
N PHE A 154 3.21 10.45 11.40
CA PHE A 154 4.54 9.91 11.08
C PHE A 154 5.59 10.96 10.72
N TRP A 155 5.23 12.22 10.50
CA TRP A 155 6.21 13.25 10.18
C TRP A 155 7.04 13.64 11.41
N SER A 156 8.35 13.63 11.27
CA SER A 156 9.30 14.12 12.25
C SER A 156 9.95 15.41 11.75
N GLU A 157 9.77 16.50 12.50
CA GLU A 157 10.41 17.77 12.17
C GLU A 157 11.94 17.73 12.34
N ASP A 158 12.43 16.91 13.27
CA ASP A 158 13.88 16.75 13.50
C ASP A 158 14.52 15.96 12.35
N ALA A 159 13.87 14.87 11.92
CA ALA A 159 14.37 14.02 10.83
C ALA A 159 14.07 14.57 9.44
N LYS A 160 13.15 15.55 9.30
CA LYS A 160 12.62 16.05 8.01
C LYS A 160 12.10 14.90 7.11
N ALA A 161 11.42 13.92 7.73
CA ALA A 161 10.99 12.70 7.09
C ALA A 161 9.85 12.02 7.85
N LEU A 162 9.20 11.03 7.21
CA LEU A 162 8.33 10.10 7.90
C LEU A 162 9.18 9.11 8.70
N VAL A 163 8.87 8.93 9.99
CA VAL A 163 9.46 7.88 10.81
C VAL A 163 8.97 6.51 10.35
N HIS A 164 9.75 5.47 10.69
CA HIS A 164 9.46 4.10 10.26
C HIS A 164 8.13 3.57 10.81
N ASN A 165 7.93 3.70 12.12
CA ASN A 165 6.75 3.18 12.79
C ASN A 165 6.29 4.04 13.97
N ARG A 166 5.09 3.68 14.47
CA ARG A 166 4.45 4.26 15.64
C ARG A 166 3.90 3.13 16.51
N ILE A 167 4.24 3.11 17.79
CA ILE A 167 3.84 2.09 18.74
C ILE A 167 3.08 2.74 19.89
N GLY A 168 1.83 2.32 20.13
CA GLY A 168 1.01 2.90 21.19
C GLY A 168 0.82 4.42 21.05
N GLY A 169 0.72 4.92 19.83
CA GLY A 169 0.56 6.34 19.52
C GLY A 169 1.85 7.15 19.53
N LYS A 170 3.00 6.58 19.88
CA LYS A 170 4.30 7.26 19.93
C LYS A 170 5.15 6.94 18.69
N GLN A 171 5.67 7.96 18.03
CA GLN A 171 6.60 7.83 16.93
C GLN A 171 7.92 7.21 17.40
N SER A 172 8.50 6.32 16.59
CA SER A 172 9.89 5.90 16.75
C SER A 172 10.85 7.00 16.27
N THR A 173 12.13 6.84 16.58
CA THR A 173 13.19 7.70 16.03
C THR A 173 13.81 7.14 14.75
N SER A 174 13.41 5.94 14.35
CA SER A 174 13.93 5.26 13.17
C SER A 174 13.33 5.86 11.90
N VAL A 175 14.19 6.10 10.89
CA VAL A 175 13.79 6.56 9.56
C VAL A 175 14.29 5.54 8.54
N THR A 176 13.43 5.16 7.61
CA THR A 176 13.75 4.24 6.53
C THR A 176 13.32 4.80 5.17
N ARG A 177 13.87 4.25 4.10
CA ARG A 177 13.52 4.67 2.74
C ARG A 177 12.12 4.26 2.31
N TYR A 178 11.57 3.17 2.84
CA TYR A 178 10.34 2.55 2.33
C TYR A 178 9.15 3.51 2.33
N ALA A 179 8.71 3.99 3.49
CA ALA A 179 7.60 4.91 3.59
C ALA A 179 7.85 6.22 2.85
N ASN A 180 9.06 6.75 2.98
CA ASN A 180 9.46 8.03 2.42
C ASN A 180 9.50 7.98 0.88
N MET A 181 10.00 6.91 0.29
CA MET A 181 9.99 6.70 -1.15
C MET A 181 8.57 6.65 -1.71
N PHE A 182 7.70 5.85 -1.11
CA PHE A 182 6.31 5.73 -1.60
C PHE A 182 5.48 6.98 -1.34
N ALA A 183 5.70 7.70 -0.24
CA ALA A 183 5.02 8.96 0.02
C ALA A 183 5.36 10.03 -1.02
N VAL A 184 6.62 10.07 -1.46
CA VAL A 184 7.07 10.94 -2.57
C VAL A 184 6.51 10.43 -3.90
N PHE A 185 6.60 9.14 -4.17
CA PHE A 185 6.14 8.54 -5.43
C PHE A 185 4.62 8.71 -5.68
N TYR A 186 3.81 8.63 -4.63
CA TYR A 186 2.35 8.81 -4.71
C TYR A 186 1.86 10.23 -4.42
N ASP A 187 2.76 11.18 -4.24
CA ASP A 187 2.43 12.59 -3.99
C ASP A 187 1.54 12.79 -2.74
N TYR A 188 1.92 12.16 -1.62
CA TYR A 188 1.14 12.23 -0.38
C TYR A 188 1.53 13.36 0.57
N LEU A 189 2.59 14.09 0.26
CA LEU A 189 3.11 15.20 1.05
C LEU A 189 3.25 16.47 0.19
N SER A 190 3.36 17.63 0.82
CA SER A 190 3.64 18.87 0.11
C SER A 190 4.98 18.78 -0.64
N GLU A 191 5.12 19.54 -1.72
CA GLU A 191 6.36 19.59 -2.52
C GLU A 191 7.59 19.92 -1.66
N GLU A 192 7.45 20.86 -0.72
CA GLU A 192 8.49 21.20 0.23
C GLU A 192 8.97 19.98 1.04
N LYS A 193 8.02 19.22 1.61
CA LYS A 193 8.33 18.00 2.38
C LYS A 193 8.92 16.89 1.53
N GLN A 194 8.46 16.74 0.29
CA GLN A 194 9.05 15.80 -0.65
C GLN A 194 10.51 16.14 -0.96
N GLN A 195 10.86 17.44 -1.12
CA GLN A 195 12.24 17.86 -1.31
C GLN A 195 13.11 17.61 -0.08
N LEU A 196 12.58 17.86 1.13
CA LEU A 196 13.26 17.50 2.38
C LEU A 196 13.56 16.00 2.44
N ILE A 197 12.57 15.14 2.15
CA ILE A 197 12.76 13.68 2.13
C ILE A 197 13.82 13.26 1.11
N LYS A 198 13.81 13.84 -0.09
CA LYS A 198 14.83 13.51 -1.11
C LYS A 198 16.24 13.73 -0.58
N GLN A 199 16.47 14.84 0.14
CA GLN A 199 17.79 15.18 0.68
C GLN A 199 18.13 14.39 1.94
N SER A 200 17.20 14.33 2.92
CA SER A 200 17.47 13.73 4.23
C SER A 200 17.44 12.20 4.23
N VAL A 201 16.71 11.58 3.30
CA VAL A 201 16.48 10.12 3.28
C VAL A 201 16.96 9.47 1.99
N LEU A 202 16.43 9.90 0.83
CA LEU A 202 16.61 9.12 -0.41
C LEU A 202 18.04 9.25 -0.96
N LEU A 203 18.66 10.41 -0.83
CA LEU A 203 20.04 10.69 -1.25
C LEU A 203 21.05 10.55 -0.10
N ASN A 204 20.60 10.22 1.10
CA ASN A 204 21.47 10.09 2.27
C ASN A 204 21.99 8.64 2.38
N ASP A 205 23.29 8.45 2.17
CA ASP A 205 23.92 7.12 2.20
C ASP A 205 23.98 6.49 3.61
N SER A 206 23.75 7.27 4.68
CA SER A 206 23.68 6.74 6.05
C SER A 206 22.36 6.02 6.35
N ILE A 207 21.33 6.23 5.54
CA ILE A 207 20.04 5.56 5.68
C ILE A 207 20.08 4.21 4.96
N LEU A 208 19.57 3.15 5.63
CA LEU A 208 19.48 1.79 5.09
C LEU A 208 18.95 1.80 3.66
N LYS A 209 19.70 1.22 2.75
CA LYS A 209 19.30 1.08 1.33
C LYS A 209 18.24 0.00 1.18
N ILE A 210 17.36 0.19 0.22
CA ILE A 210 16.39 -0.84 -0.21
C ILE A 210 17.17 -1.92 -0.99
N THR A 211 16.92 -3.19 -0.70
CA THR A 211 17.55 -4.34 -1.37
C THR A 211 16.74 -4.80 -2.59
#